data_9f2e3b695647354238f49c1c6a16ea6d
#
_entry.id   9f2e3b695647354238f49c1c6a16ea6d
#
_cell.length_a   1.000
_cell.length_b   1.000
_cell.length_c   1.000
_cell.angle_alpha   90.00
_cell.angle_beta   90.00
_cell.angle_gamma   90.00
#
_symmetry.space_group_name_H-M   'P 1'
#
loop_
_entity.id
_entity.type
_entity.pdbx_description
1 polymer ?
#
loop_
_entity_poly.entity_id
_entity_poly.type
_entity_poly.pdbx_seq_one_letter_code
_entity_poly.pdbx_strand_id
1 'polypeptide(L)' 'MNYYTVCPSCGYKLLKAGDGSTIEIHCPKCAEKMTIEIKDGKITIQKTVTEKA' A
#
# COMPACT_ATOMS: atom_id res chain seq x y z
N MET A 1 1.35 4.91 16.71
CA MET A 1 1.53 5.90 15.72
C MET A 1 0.97 5.47 14.42
N ASN A 2 0.40 6.41 13.68
CA ASN A 2 -0.22 6.09 12.41
C ASN A 2 0.64 6.60 11.28
N TYR A 3 0.66 5.86 10.21
CA TYR A 3 1.43 6.24 9.05
C TYR A 3 0.51 6.33 7.85
N TYR A 4 0.73 7.35 7.03
CA TYR A 4 -0.04 7.47 5.82
C TYR A 4 0.63 6.67 4.74
N THR A 5 -0.15 5.97 3.96
CA THR A 5 0.38 5.23 2.84
C THR A 5 -0.12 5.85 1.55
N VAL A 6 0.76 5.94 0.58
CA VAL A 6 0.39 6.51 -0.70
C VAL A 6 0.81 5.58 -1.81
N CYS A 7 0.13 5.69 -2.92
CA CYS A 7 0.44 4.87 -4.06
C CYS A 7 1.77 5.32 -4.66
N PRO A 8 2.71 4.43 -4.86
CA PRO A 8 4.01 4.82 -5.41
C PRO A 8 3.95 5.24 -6.87
N SER A 9 2.89 4.88 -7.55
CA SER A 9 2.77 5.24 -8.95
C SER A 9 2.16 6.60 -9.16
N CYS A 10 1.10 6.92 -8.49
CA CYS A 10 0.41 8.17 -8.71
C CYS A 10 0.41 9.10 -7.51
N GLY A 11 0.88 8.63 -6.38
CA GLY A 11 0.94 9.47 -5.19
C GLY A 11 -0.39 9.70 -4.50
N TYR A 12 -1.38 8.91 -4.85
CA TYR A 12 -2.69 9.06 -4.25
C TYR A 12 -2.66 8.56 -2.81
N LYS A 13 -3.21 9.33 -1.88
CA LYS A 13 -3.25 8.91 -0.50
C LYS A 13 -4.23 7.78 -0.33
N LEU A 14 -3.77 6.68 0.17
CA LEU A 14 -4.59 5.50 0.32
C LEU A 14 -5.26 5.44 1.68
N LEU A 15 -4.49 5.28 2.71
CA LEU A 15 -5.07 5.19 4.03
C LEU A 15 -4.01 5.38 5.11
N LYS A 16 -4.46 5.41 6.34
CA LYS A 16 -3.59 5.50 7.48
C LYS A 16 -3.59 4.16 8.18
N ALA A 17 -2.46 3.71 8.59
CA ALA A 17 -2.36 2.44 9.29
C ALA A 17 -1.29 2.52 10.36
N GLY A 18 -1.38 1.67 11.34
CA GLY A 18 -0.42 1.65 12.42
C GLY A 18 0.64 0.60 12.24
N ASP A 19 1.57 0.58 13.21
CA ASP A 19 2.63 -0.37 13.18
C ASP A 19 2.10 -1.78 13.24
N GLY A 20 2.73 -2.68 12.57
CA GLY A 20 2.33 -4.08 12.57
C GLY A 20 1.15 -4.40 11.68
N SER A 21 0.80 -3.50 10.78
CA SER A 21 -0.34 -3.71 9.91
C SER A 21 0.07 -4.27 8.59
N THR A 22 -0.78 -5.12 8.04
CA THR A 22 -0.59 -5.62 6.70
C THR A 22 -1.90 -5.41 5.95
N ILE A 23 -1.88 -4.64 4.90
CA ILE A 23 -3.09 -4.27 4.22
C ILE A 23 -2.98 -4.55 2.75
N GLU A 24 -4.02 -5.12 2.19
CA GLU A 24 -4.07 -5.36 0.78
C GLU A 24 -5.08 -4.40 0.21
N ILE A 25 -4.70 -3.58 -0.71
CA ILE A 25 -5.58 -2.56 -1.23
C ILE A 25 -5.22 -2.27 -2.67
N HIS A 26 -6.14 -1.72 -3.43
CA HIS A 26 -5.78 -1.30 -4.77
C HIS A 26 -6.09 0.18 -4.92
N CYS A 27 -5.25 0.86 -5.66
CA CYS A 27 -5.38 2.29 -5.84
C CYS A 27 -6.52 2.59 -6.80
N PRO A 28 -7.44 3.44 -6.40
CA PRO A 28 -8.56 3.74 -7.30
C PRO A 28 -8.17 4.59 -8.49
N LYS A 29 -7.00 5.22 -8.42
CA LYS A 29 -6.59 6.04 -9.53
C LYS A 29 -5.88 5.24 -10.60
N CYS A 30 -4.96 4.42 -10.25
CA CYS A 30 -4.25 3.64 -11.24
C CYS A 30 -4.67 2.17 -11.24
N ALA A 31 -5.58 1.82 -10.36
CA ALA A 31 -6.15 0.47 -10.32
C ALA A 31 -5.11 -0.64 -10.16
N GLU A 32 -4.06 -0.34 -9.44
CA GLU A 32 -3.03 -1.34 -9.19
C GLU A 32 -3.18 -1.92 -7.80
N LYS A 33 -3.06 -3.22 -7.70
CA LYS A 33 -3.15 -3.87 -6.42
C LYS A 33 -1.82 -3.83 -5.74
N MET A 34 -1.82 -3.63 -4.45
CA MET A 34 -0.57 -3.60 -3.71
C MET A 34 -0.80 -4.05 -2.28
N THR A 35 0.24 -4.53 -1.65
CA THR A 35 0.21 -4.94 -0.26
C THR A 35 1.10 -3.99 0.51
N ILE A 36 0.57 -3.41 1.56
CA ILE A 36 1.29 -2.48 2.38
C ILE A 36 1.56 -3.10 3.73
N GLU A 37 2.82 -3.11 4.12
CA GLU A 37 3.20 -3.67 5.38
C GLU A 37 3.91 -2.62 6.20
N ILE A 38 3.50 -2.40 7.43
CA ILE A 38 4.14 -1.44 8.30
C ILE A 38 4.72 -2.18 9.49
N LYS A 39 6.03 -2.10 9.66
CA LYS A 39 6.68 -2.80 10.72
C LYS A 39 7.79 -1.95 11.27
N ASP A 40 7.82 -1.73 12.57
CA ASP A 40 8.86 -0.97 13.24
C ASP A 40 9.09 0.38 12.58
N GLY A 41 8.03 1.05 12.24
CA GLY A 41 8.13 2.36 11.62
C GLY A 41 8.53 2.35 10.18
N LYS A 42 8.63 1.16 9.59
CA LYS A 42 9.00 1.06 8.18
C LYS A 42 7.79 0.65 7.36
N ILE A 43 7.61 1.31 6.25
CA ILE A 43 6.48 1.02 5.38
C ILE A 43 7.01 0.36 4.13
N THR A 44 6.52 -0.83 3.86
CA THR A 44 6.90 -1.57 2.68
C THR A 44 5.69 -1.72 1.78
N ILE A 45 5.80 -1.32 0.55
CA ILE A 45 4.70 -1.44 -0.39
C ILE A 45 5.15 -2.35 -1.51
N GLN A 46 4.40 -3.43 -1.72
CA GLN A 46 4.71 -4.36 -2.77
C GLN A 46 3.58 -4.38 -3.76
N LYS A 47 3.86 -4.17 -5.02
CA LYS A 47 2.84 -4.22 -6.02
C LYS A 47 2.61 -5.64 -6.44
N THR A 48 1.34 -6.01 -6.53
CA THR A 48 0.99 -7.34 -6.95
C THR A 48 0.62 -7.27 -8.40
N VAL A 49 1.39 -7.86 -9.23
CA VAL A 49 1.12 -7.87 -10.63
C VAL A 49 0.30 -9.06 -10.96
N THR A 50 -0.88 -8.89 -11.40
CA THR A 50 -1.69 -9.97 -11.72
C THR A 50 -1.45 -10.30 -13.09
N GLU A 51 -0.84 -11.27 -13.34
CA GLU A 51 -0.51 -11.60 -14.54
C GLU A 51 -1.44 -12.32 -15.08
N LYS A 52 -2.09 -12.43 -15.62
CA LYS A 52 -2.94 -13.10 -16.04
C LYS A 52 -2.61 -13.75 -16.94
N ALA A 53 -2.45 -14.31 -17.06
CA ALA A 53 -2.03 -15.03 -17.96
C ALA A 53 -2.74 -15.55 -18.80
#